data_0374d9c82a1ffef71e55b22806c9775b
#
_entry.id   0374d9c82a1ffef71e55b22806c9775b
#
_cell.length_a   1.000
_cell.length_b   1.000
_cell.length_c   1.000
_cell.angle_alpha   90.00
_cell.angle_beta   90.00
_cell.angle_gamma   90.00
#
_symmetry.space_group_name_H-M   'P 1'
#
loop_
_entity.id
_entity.type
_entity.pdbx_description
1 polymer ?
#
loop_
_entity_poly.entity_id
_entity_poly.type
_entity_poly.pdbx_seq_one_letter_code
_entity_poly.pdbx_strand_id
1 'polypeptide(L)'
;MKEQSVIDNCVNKANLYAVGADVAPFCGYMYETCTISNCDNYGDIYAEKGSAYGIVASVERIYSYIEPGSILNCNNYGTISATNMATGIAGSCYGILKNCSNHGVLKNIGDKESGRSLYGIISYIDGEISDCKNTVSLTSNVHAAGIVGGVSGIMTRCNNSGNINADYCAGGIIGVQSDQATISDCYNTGNIEGGTYAGGIIGRVSSRFSCPVIVSCVNKGKITTAAGQAGGIVGLGDYYTYIDKCVNLGEVHGAVSVKDIIYQYYTVSTTASGIANGSNIINCLNRGKVTAHSVATSDLCTIEAQAYASGIGGSYVYNSCNEGDVKSITKSEVYCYDTFQCSRSAIFVGGISCQNYGMIYNCYNRGDIDYSARQENAWDEFYKVWENHIGGIAGSSSKENIEHSFYSNRSASCYHSWWHNPLASNPKDIDTSVDGGKKGFLEKDDAKTPGFVATLNSRKDTIEFENVKFALLKWKQGEDSFPILDGLPSTTPTGIENIAADNPKFDFSVEGNNICFADDNKEQKTVIIYNLQGQMIERIVTHDNKIGINVPRQVVVMKIICGSNVLTKKLLMK
;
A
#
# COMPACT_ATOMS: atom_id res chain seq x y z
N MET A 1 -22.76 -23.25 -11.94
CA MET A 1 -22.50 -24.37 -11.01
C MET A 1 -23.43 -24.25 -9.82
N LYS A 2 -24.03 -25.33 -9.36
CA LYS A 2 -24.95 -25.37 -8.22
C LYS A 2 -24.70 -26.64 -7.39
N GLU A 3 -25.11 -26.63 -6.12
CA GLU A 3 -25.19 -27.83 -5.26
C GLU A 3 -23.89 -28.62 -5.13
N GLN A 4 -22.88 -28.04 -4.46
CA GLN A 4 -21.59 -28.68 -4.18
C GLN A 4 -20.80 -29.17 -5.42
N SER A 5 -21.03 -28.54 -6.56
CA SER A 5 -20.30 -28.86 -7.79
C SER A 5 -18.82 -28.46 -7.68
N VAL A 6 -17.94 -29.28 -8.23
CA VAL A 6 -16.49 -29.04 -8.24
C VAL A 6 -15.96 -29.07 -9.67
N ILE A 7 -15.14 -28.09 -10.01
CA ILE A 7 -14.24 -28.11 -11.18
C ILE A 7 -12.82 -28.16 -10.61
N ASP A 8 -12.11 -29.23 -10.87
CA ASP A 8 -10.77 -29.41 -10.32
C ASP A 8 -9.77 -29.90 -11.38
N ASN A 9 -8.55 -29.40 -11.29
CA ASN A 9 -7.42 -29.80 -12.12
C ASN A 9 -7.70 -29.67 -13.64
N CYS A 10 -8.31 -28.57 -14.04
CA CYS A 10 -8.68 -28.31 -15.43
C CYS A 10 -7.78 -27.24 -16.07
N VAL A 11 -7.53 -27.40 -17.38
CA VAL A 11 -6.70 -26.47 -18.15
C VAL A 11 -7.49 -25.99 -19.37
N ASN A 12 -7.63 -24.67 -19.52
CA ASN A 12 -8.09 -24.07 -20.76
C ASN A 12 -6.89 -23.67 -21.64
N LYS A 13 -6.87 -24.15 -22.89
CA LYS A 13 -5.91 -23.72 -23.93
C LYS A 13 -6.60 -23.10 -25.14
N ALA A 14 -7.92 -23.07 -25.13
CA ALA A 14 -8.71 -22.51 -26.24
C ALA A 14 -8.84 -21.00 -26.06
N ASN A 15 -8.75 -20.26 -27.15
CA ASN A 15 -9.11 -18.85 -27.17
C ASN A 15 -10.62 -18.69 -27.12
N LEU A 16 -11.11 -17.77 -26.32
CA LEU A 16 -12.53 -17.49 -26.17
C LEU A 16 -12.85 -16.09 -26.70
N TYR A 17 -13.93 -16.01 -27.45
CA TYR A 17 -14.43 -14.75 -28.02
C TYR A 17 -15.91 -14.58 -27.71
N ALA A 18 -16.29 -13.43 -27.14
CA ALA A 18 -17.68 -13.08 -26.86
C ALA A 18 -18.06 -11.73 -27.46
N VAL A 19 -19.22 -11.68 -28.12
CA VAL A 19 -19.83 -10.45 -28.63
C VAL A 19 -21.07 -10.14 -27.79
N GLY A 20 -21.02 -9.06 -26.98
CA GLY A 20 -22.20 -8.60 -26.23
C GLY A 20 -22.50 -9.34 -24.92
N ALA A 21 -21.53 -10.08 -24.39
CA ALA A 21 -21.65 -10.81 -23.11
C ALA A 21 -20.33 -10.88 -22.38
N ASP A 22 -20.41 -11.18 -21.09
CA ASP A 22 -19.26 -11.51 -20.25
C ASP A 22 -18.73 -12.91 -20.60
N VAL A 23 -17.43 -13.12 -20.42
CA VAL A 23 -16.76 -14.38 -20.77
C VAL A 23 -15.75 -14.83 -19.72
N ALA A 24 -15.82 -16.11 -19.37
CA ALA A 24 -14.88 -16.81 -18.51
C ALA A 24 -14.68 -18.26 -18.96
N PRO A 25 -13.48 -18.87 -18.84
CA PRO A 25 -13.19 -20.18 -19.43
C PRO A 25 -13.84 -21.36 -18.70
N PHE A 26 -14.03 -21.29 -17.37
CA PHE A 26 -14.49 -22.46 -16.61
C PHE A 26 -15.95 -22.33 -16.17
N CYS A 27 -16.39 -21.14 -15.73
CA CYS A 27 -17.75 -20.95 -15.27
C CYS A 27 -18.19 -19.48 -15.37
N GLY A 28 -19.40 -19.23 -15.90
CA GLY A 28 -20.00 -17.90 -15.87
C GLY A 28 -20.46 -17.54 -14.46
N TYR A 29 -21.34 -18.36 -13.86
CA TYR A 29 -21.88 -18.16 -12.53
C TYR A 29 -21.71 -19.40 -11.67
N MET A 30 -21.17 -19.21 -10.49
CA MET A 30 -20.96 -20.22 -9.45
C MET A 30 -21.70 -19.78 -8.19
N TYR A 31 -22.40 -20.69 -7.54
CA TYR A 31 -23.10 -20.41 -6.30
C TYR A 31 -22.34 -20.96 -5.08
N GLU A 32 -22.84 -20.63 -3.90
CA GLU A 32 -22.33 -21.14 -2.62
C GLU A 32 -22.13 -22.67 -2.65
N THR A 33 -21.24 -23.19 -1.82
CA THR A 33 -20.80 -24.59 -1.72
C THR A 33 -20.05 -25.17 -2.94
N CYS A 34 -19.96 -24.43 -4.05
CA CYS A 34 -19.20 -24.85 -5.21
C CYS A 34 -17.72 -24.49 -5.10
N THR A 35 -16.86 -25.28 -5.74
CA THR A 35 -15.42 -25.05 -5.73
C THR A 35 -14.85 -25.12 -7.15
N ILE A 36 -13.99 -24.14 -7.47
CA ILE A 36 -13.08 -24.23 -8.62
C ILE A 36 -11.66 -24.27 -8.04
N SER A 37 -10.90 -25.34 -8.35
CA SER A 37 -9.56 -25.51 -7.79
C SER A 37 -8.56 -26.04 -8.82
N ASN A 38 -7.27 -25.67 -8.64
CA ASN A 38 -6.17 -26.17 -9.44
C ASN A 38 -6.39 -25.99 -10.97
N CYS A 39 -7.01 -24.89 -11.37
CA CYS A 39 -7.37 -24.64 -12.76
C CYS A 39 -6.52 -23.52 -13.37
N ASP A 40 -6.00 -23.76 -14.56
CA ASP A 40 -5.12 -22.84 -15.29
C ASP A 40 -5.72 -22.42 -16.63
N ASN A 41 -5.67 -21.11 -16.91
CA ASN A 41 -6.02 -20.56 -18.22
C ASN A 41 -4.75 -20.15 -18.99
N TYR A 42 -4.53 -20.77 -20.15
CA TYR A 42 -3.50 -20.40 -21.13
C TYR A 42 -4.08 -19.77 -22.40
N GLY A 43 -5.39 -19.91 -22.63
CA GLY A 43 -6.05 -19.34 -23.79
C GLY A 43 -6.29 -17.84 -23.66
N ASP A 44 -6.26 -17.13 -24.77
CA ASP A 44 -6.62 -15.71 -24.81
C ASP A 44 -8.14 -15.54 -24.72
N ILE A 45 -8.57 -14.52 -23.98
CA ILE A 45 -9.98 -14.23 -23.74
C ILE A 45 -10.31 -12.83 -24.24
N TYR A 46 -11.34 -12.70 -25.05
CA TYR A 46 -11.75 -11.45 -25.67
C TYR A 46 -13.25 -11.22 -25.51
N ALA A 47 -13.63 -10.07 -24.93
CA ALA A 47 -15.01 -9.60 -24.83
C ALA A 47 -15.19 -8.28 -25.56
N GLU A 48 -15.94 -8.28 -26.67
CA GLU A 48 -16.14 -7.09 -27.52
C GLU A 48 -17.05 -6.04 -26.85
N LYS A 49 -18.10 -6.46 -26.17
CA LYS A 49 -19.09 -5.59 -25.48
C LYS A 49 -19.43 -6.09 -24.09
N GLY A 50 -18.47 -6.62 -23.36
CA GLY A 50 -18.64 -7.20 -22.03
C GLY A 50 -17.37 -7.16 -21.24
N SER A 51 -17.34 -7.91 -20.15
CA SER A 51 -16.20 -8.12 -19.27
C SER A 51 -15.57 -9.49 -19.52
N ALA A 52 -14.28 -9.61 -19.27
CA ALA A 52 -13.54 -10.85 -19.45
C ALA A 52 -12.77 -11.23 -18.17
N TYR A 53 -12.82 -12.50 -17.82
CA TYR A 53 -12.30 -13.05 -16.59
C TYR A 53 -11.46 -14.29 -16.84
N GLY A 54 -10.34 -14.43 -16.10
CA GLY A 54 -9.38 -15.52 -16.34
C GLY A 54 -9.89 -16.91 -15.96
N ILE A 55 -10.78 -17.02 -14.96
CA ILE A 55 -11.26 -18.31 -14.43
C ILE A 55 -12.80 -18.33 -14.37
N VAL A 56 -13.44 -17.42 -13.63
CA VAL A 56 -14.88 -17.39 -13.42
C VAL A 56 -15.41 -15.96 -13.45
N ALA A 57 -16.65 -15.76 -13.96
CA ALA A 57 -17.22 -14.42 -13.97
C ALA A 57 -17.72 -14.00 -12.59
N SER A 58 -18.49 -14.84 -11.90
CA SER A 58 -19.01 -14.51 -10.57
C SER A 58 -19.18 -15.73 -9.67
N VAL A 59 -18.88 -15.55 -8.39
CA VAL A 59 -19.25 -16.45 -7.30
C VAL A 59 -20.31 -15.74 -6.47
N GLU A 60 -21.54 -16.26 -6.53
CA GLU A 60 -22.72 -15.69 -5.89
C GLU A 60 -23.03 -16.38 -4.56
N ARG A 61 -23.57 -15.63 -3.61
CA ARG A 61 -24.06 -16.13 -2.34
C ARG A 61 -25.53 -15.74 -2.16
N ILE A 62 -26.42 -16.74 -2.19
CA ILE A 62 -27.86 -16.53 -2.03
C ILE A 62 -28.24 -16.49 -0.55
N TYR A 63 -27.61 -17.34 0.27
CA TYR A 63 -27.93 -17.47 1.69
C TYR A 63 -26.68 -17.32 2.57
N SER A 64 -26.73 -16.39 3.53
CA SER A 64 -25.59 -16.10 4.42
C SER A 64 -25.23 -17.24 5.39
N TYR A 65 -26.12 -18.21 5.61
CA TYR A 65 -25.94 -19.36 6.51
C TYR A 65 -25.41 -20.61 5.80
N ILE A 66 -25.19 -20.54 4.48
CA ILE A 66 -24.60 -21.64 3.69
C ILE A 66 -23.10 -21.38 3.50
N GLU A 67 -22.30 -22.44 3.44
CA GLU A 67 -20.86 -22.35 3.20
C GLU A 67 -20.58 -21.63 1.88
N PRO A 68 -19.67 -20.66 1.90
CA PRO A 68 -19.37 -19.86 0.71
C PRO A 68 -18.69 -20.69 -0.38
N GLY A 69 -18.88 -20.25 -1.63
CA GLY A 69 -18.14 -20.79 -2.76
C GLY A 69 -16.65 -20.44 -2.70
N SER A 70 -15.80 -21.23 -3.36
CA SER A 70 -14.35 -21.02 -3.28
C SER A 70 -13.63 -21.17 -4.63
N ILE A 71 -12.61 -20.30 -4.82
CA ILE A 71 -11.66 -20.33 -5.93
C ILE A 71 -10.27 -20.53 -5.33
N LEU A 72 -9.63 -21.67 -5.64
CA LEU A 72 -8.40 -22.09 -4.97
C LEU A 72 -7.31 -22.50 -5.99
N ASN A 73 -6.08 -22.02 -5.81
CA ASN A 73 -4.92 -22.43 -6.59
C ASN A 73 -5.10 -22.27 -8.12
N CYS A 74 -5.77 -21.22 -8.57
CA CYS A 74 -6.05 -21.00 -9.97
C CYS A 74 -5.16 -19.92 -10.58
N ASN A 75 -4.69 -20.12 -11.83
CA ASN A 75 -3.77 -19.19 -12.46
C ASN A 75 -4.25 -18.78 -13.86
N ASN A 76 -3.99 -17.52 -14.22
CA ASN A 76 -4.15 -17.03 -15.57
C ASN A 76 -2.79 -16.71 -16.20
N TYR A 77 -2.54 -17.27 -17.37
CA TYR A 77 -1.38 -17.02 -18.23
C TYR A 77 -1.76 -16.39 -19.57
N GLY A 78 -3.02 -16.55 -20.00
CA GLY A 78 -3.53 -16.00 -21.26
C GLY A 78 -3.77 -14.50 -21.21
N THR A 79 -3.81 -13.85 -22.38
CA THR A 79 -4.19 -12.44 -22.50
C THR A 79 -5.70 -12.28 -22.31
N ILE A 80 -6.11 -11.36 -21.47
CA ILE A 80 -7.53 -11.01 -21.26
C ILE A 80 -7.78 -9.62 -21.79
N SER A 81 -8.69 -9.48 -22.74
CA SER A 81 -9.04 -8.22 -23.41
C SER A 81 -10.54 -7.97 -23.32
N ALA A 82 -10.95 -6.81 -22.81
CA ALA A 82 -12.37 -6.48 -22.67
C ALA A 82 -12.65 -5.00 -22.93
N THR A 83 -13.86 -4.70 -23.38
CA THR A 83 -14.34 -3.32 -23.48
C THR A 83 -14.83 -2.75 -22.17
N ASN A 84 -15.35 -3.55 -21.24
CA ASN A 84 -15.83 -3.07 -19.95
C ASN A 84 -14.77 -3.27 -18.85
N MET A 85 -14.53 -4.49 -18.43
CA MET A 85 -13.62 -4.82 -17.35
C MET A 85 -12.84 -6.09 -17.66
N ALA A 86 -11.55 -6.10 -17.38
CA ALA A 86 -10.75 -7.31 -17.43
C ALA A 86 -10.14 -7.61 -16.06
N THR A 87 -10.28 -8.85 -15.60
CA THR A 87 -9.68 -9.32 -14.35
C THR A 87 -8.93 -10.64 -14.55
N GLY A 88 -7.84 -10.80 -13.82
CA GLY A 88 -6.98 -11.97 -14.01
C GLY A 88 -7.62 -13.30 -13.60
N ILE A 89 -8.49 -13.30 -12.58
CA ILE A 89 -9.10 -14.53 -12.05
C ILE A 89 -10.64 -14.44 -12.09
N ALA A 90 -11.26 -13.52 -11.38
CA ALA A 90 -12.70 -13.46 -11.25
C ALA A 90 -13.25 -12.03 -11.32
N GLY A 91 -14.53 -11.89 -11.68
CA GLY A 91 -15.25 -10.62 -11.64
C GLY A 91 -15.63 -10.25 -10.21
N SER A 92 -16.42 -11.09 -9.56
CA SER A 92 -16.83 -10.94 -8.16
C SER A 92 -16.79 -12.27 -7.42
N CYS A 93 -16.60 -12.21 -6.10
CA CYS A 93 -16.65 -13.39 -5.26
C CYS A 93 -17.27 -13.07 -3.89
N TYR A 94 -18.39 -13.68 -3.59
CA TYR A 94 -19.00 -13.71 -2.28
C TYR A 94 -18.57 -14.99 -1.56
N GLY A 95 -17.29 -15.08 -1.19
CA GLY A 95 -16.73 -16.30 -0.66
C GLY A 95 -15.21 -16.27 -0.41
N ILE A 96 -14.54 -17.34 -0.84
CA ILE A 96 -13.12 -17.55 -0.57
C ILE A 96 -12.32 -17.57 -1.87
N LEU A 97 -11.30 -16.71 -1.97
CA LEU A 97 -10.35 -16.71 -3.06
C LEU A 97 -8.93 -16.86 -2.51
N LYS A 98 -8.24 -17.94 -2.85
CA LYS A 98 -6.96 -18.25 -2.22
C LYS A 98 -5.93 -18.82 -3.18
N ASN A 99 -4.67 -18.36 -2.99
CA ASN A 99 -3.51 -18.85 -3.72
C ASN A 99 -3.70 -18.79 -5.26
N CYS A 100 -4.25 -17.68 -5.75
CA CYS A 100 -4.50 -17.47 -7.16
C CYS A 100 -3.52 -16.44 -7.73
N SER A 101 -3.07 -16.65 -9.00
CA SER A 101 -2.09 -15.76 -9.60
C SER A 101 -2.46 -15.32 -11.01
N ASN A 102 -2.16 -14.06 -11.33
CA ASN A 102 -2.24 -13.55 -12.69
C ASN A 102 -0.85 -13.28 -13.24
N HIS A 103 -0.53 -13.96 -14.34
CA HIS A 103 0.68 -13.80 -15.14
C HIS A 103 0.36 -13.36 -16.58
N GLY A 104 -0.92 -13.40 -16.96
CA GLY A 104 -1.41 -13.02 -18.28
C GLY A 104 -1.70 -11.52 -18.39
N VAL A 105 -1.50 -10.96 -19.56
CA VAL A 105 -1.69 -9.54 -19.84
C VAL A 105 -3.17 -9.16 -19.79
N LEU A 106 -3.53 -8.10 -19.08
CA LEU A 106 -4.88 -7.54 -19.07
C LEU A 106 -4.92 -6.28 -19.94
N LYS A 107 -5.91 -6.21 -20.85
CA LYS A 107 -6.07 -5.09 -21.79
C LYS A 107 -7.47 -4.52 -21.76
N ASN A 108 -7.54 -3.22 -21.76
CA ASN A 108 -8.74 -2.47 -22.08
C ASN A 108 -8.72 -2.12 -23.57
N ILE A 109 -9.74 -2.52 -24.32
CA ILE A 109 -9.80 -2.42 -25.80
C ILE A 109 -10.87 -1.46 -26.32
N GLY A 110 -11.57 -0.77 -25.46
CA GLY A 110 -12.59 0.15 -25.90
C GLY A 110 -12.17 1.62 -25.87
N ASP A 111 -13.09 2.53 -26.20
CA ASP A 111 -12.82 3.97 -26.27
C ASP A 111 -12.52 4.57 -24.89
N LYS A 112 -11.72 5.65 -24.83
CA LYS A 112 -11.33 6.30 -23.57
C LYS A 112 -12.49 6.86 -22.75
N GLU A 113 -13.64 7.11 -23.38
CA GLU A 113 -14.80 7.77 -22.77
C GLU A 113 -15.66 6.85 -21.89
N SER A 114 -15.61 5.53 -22.08
CA SER A 114 -16.31 4.56 -21.24
C SER A 114 -15.43 4.13 -20.07
N GLY A 115 -15.74 4.59 -18.87
CA GLY A 115 -14.99 4.36 -17.63
C GLY A 115 -14.70 2.88 -17.38
N ARG A 116 -13.43 2.51 -17.40
CA ARG A 116 -12.97 1.11 -17.43
C ARG A 116 -11.88 0.86 -16.44
N SER A 117 -12.01 -0.26 -15.75
CA SER A 117 -11.11 -0.63 -14.67
C SER A 117 -10.42 -1.96 -14.96
N LEU A 118 -9.19 -2.09 -14.51
CA LEU A 118 -8.40 -3.32 -14.60
C LEU A 118 -7.94 -3.77 -13.20
N TYR A 119 -8.16 -5.05 -12.90
CA TYR A 119 -7.79 -5.62 -11.62
C TYR A 119 -6.99 -6.91 -11.81
N GLY A 120 -5.82 -7.00 -11.19
CA GLY A 120 -4.91 -8.12 -11.41
C GLY A 120 -5.51 -9.47 -11.07
N ILE A 121 -6.34 -9.54 -10.02
CA ILE A 121 -6.96 -10.80 -9.57
C ILE A 121 -8.49 -10.73 -9.65
N ILE A 122 -9.12 -9.78 -8.99
CA ILE A 122 -10.58 -9.74 -8.88
C ILE A 122 -11.10 -8.30 -8.78
N SER A 123 -12.31 -8.04 -9.27
CA SER A 123 -12.93 -6.73 -9.16
C SER A 123 -13.45 -6.45 -7.75
N TYR A 124 -14.20 -7.39 -7.16
CA TYR A 124 -14.79 -7.24 -5.85
C TYR A 124 -14.88 -8.57 -5.10
N ILE A 125 -14.59 -8.55 -3.82
CA ILE A 125 -14.78 -9.71 -2.95
C ILE A 125 -15.46 -9.31 -1.64
N ASP A 126 -16.49 -10.10 -1.26
CA ASP A 126 -17.08 -10.09 0.08
C ASP A 126 -16.79 -11.46 0.72
N GLY A 127 -15.81 -11.47 1.63
CA GLY A 127 -15.32 -12.69 2.26
C GLY A 127 -13.82 -12.70 2.51
N GLU A 128 -13.13 -13.77 2.12
CA GLU A 128 -11.70 -13.95 2.36
C GLU A 128 -10.89 -14.00 1.05
N ILE A 129 -9.85 -13.15 0.97
CA ILE A 129 -8.84 -13.25 -0.08
C ILE A 129 -7.45 -13.40 0.54
N SER A 130 -6.71 -14.43 0.15
CA SER A 130 -5.38 -14.66 0.70
C SER A 130 -4.39 -15.28 -0.28
N ASP A 131 -3.12 -14.99 -0.07
CA ASP A 131 -1.99 -15.58 -0.80
C ASP A 131 -2.06 -15.36 -2.34
N CYS A 132 -2.72 -14.28 -2.79
CA CYS A 132 -2.90 -14.00 -4.21
C CYS A 132 -1.79 -13.10 -4.76
N LYS A 133 -1.45 -13.29 -6.06
CA LYS A 133 -0.31 -12.62 -6.67
C LYS A 133 -0.62 -12.07 -8.05
N ASN A 134 -0.27 -10.81 -8.29
CA ASN A 134 -0.22 -10.22 -9.63
C ASN A 134 1.22 -9.88 -10.01
N THR A 135 1.65 -10.30 -11.20
CA THR A 135 3.01 -10.03 -11.69
C THR A 135 3.03 -9.12 -12.92
N VAL A 136 1.88 -8.78 -13.46
CA VAL A 136 1.78 -8.02 -14.71
C VAL A 136 1.45 -6.56 -14.46
N SER A 137 1.95 -5.71 -15.35
CA SER A 137 1.63 -4.29 -15.33
C SER A 137 0.23 -4.03 -15.89
N LEU A 138 -0.49 -3.09 -15.27
CA LEU A 138 -1.85 -2.70 -15.65
C LEU A 138 -1.88 -1.22 -16.02
N THR A 139 -2.57 -0.90 -17.11
CA THR A 139 -2.84 0.49 -17.51
C THR A 139 -4.31 0.67 -17.80
N SER A 140 -4.98 1.55 -17.06
CA SER A 140 -6.42 1.78 -17.12
C SER A 140 -6.74 3.28 -17.24
N ASN A 141 -7.84 3.60 -17.89
CA ASN A 141 -8.31 4.98 -18.00
C ASN A 141 -9.20 5.45 -16.83
N VAL A 142 -9.50 4.60 -15.84
CA VAL A 142 -10.23 5.01 -14.63
C VAL A 142 -9.57 4.44 -13.37
N HIS A 143 -9.76 3.16 -13.06
CA HIS A 143 -9.22 2.54 -11.86
C HIS A 143 -8.34 1.34 -12.22
N ALA A 144 -7.24 1.18 -11.51
CA ALA A 144 -6.44 -0.03 -11.59
C ALA A 144 -5.96 -0.46 -10.19
N ALA A 145 -5.93 -1.77 -9.98
CA ALA A 145 -5.32 -2.34 -8.79
C ALA A 145 -4.58 -3.64 -9.08
N GLY A 146 -3.47 -3.84 -8.38
CA GLY A 146 -2.68 -5.06 -8.58
C GLY A 146 -3.43 -6.32 -8.19
N ILE A 147 -4.28 -6.28 -7.16
CA ILE A 147 -5.02 -7.46 -6.67
C ILE A 147 -6.53 -7.26 -6.83
N VAL A 148 -7.13 -6.31 -6.14
CA VAL A 148 -8.59 -6.21 -6.05
C VAL A 148 -9.09 -4.77 -6.22
N GLY A 149 -10.24 -4.61 -6.86
CA GLY A 149 -10.92 -3.31 -6.96
C GLY A 149 -11.39 -2.82 -5.60
N GLY A 150 -12.08 -3.66 -4.83
CA GLY A 150 -12.53 -3.41 -3.46
C GLY A 150 -12.80 -4.70 -2.70
N VAL A 151 -12.66 -4.67 -1.38
CA VAL A 151 -12.85 -5.83 -0.50
C VAL A 151 -13.76 -5.51 0.68
N SER A 152 -14.70 -6.42 0.98
CA SER A 152 -15.44 -6.51 2.23
C SER A 152 -14.99 -7.78 2.94
N GLY A 153 -14.49 -7.67 4.18
CA GLY A 153 -14.01 -8.83 4.95
C GLY A 153 -12.50 -8.86 5.18
N ILE A 154 -11.83 -9.96 4.82
CA ILE A 154 -10.44 -10.20 5.22
C ILE A 154 -9.54 -10.39 4.00
N MET A 155 -8.46 -9.61 3.95
CA MET A 155 -7.41 -9.74 2.95
C MET A 155 -6.05 -9.95 3.60
N THR A 156 -5.33 -11.02 3.21
CA THR A 156 -4.02 -11.32 3.82
C THR A 156 -2.99 -11.82 2.81
N ARG A 157 -1.73 -11.44 3.01
CA ARG A 157 -0.55 -11.96 2.27
C ARG A 157 -0.65 -11.89 0.74
N CYS A 158 -1.33 -10.85 0.24
CA CYS A 158 -1.43 -10.64 -1.20
C CYS A 158 -0.26 -9.77 -1.71
N ASN A 159 0.23 -10.08 -2.90
CA ASN A 159 1.43 -9.46 -3.45
C ASN A 159 1.22 -8.91 -4.85
N ASN A 160 1.63 -7.67 -5.08
CA ASN A 160 1.73 -7.09 -6.42
C ASN A 160 3.19 -6.75 -6.76
N SER A 161 3.65 -7.22 -7.92
CA SER A 161 4.94 -6.83 -8.49
C SER A 161 4.83 -6.11 -9.84
N GLY A 162 3.64 -6.08 -10.43
CA GLY A 162 3.37 -5.34 -11.66
C GLY A 162 3.24 -3.83 -11.41
N ASN A 163 3.66 -3.00 -12.36
CA ASN A 163 3.40 -1.57 -12.32
C ASN A 163 1.93 -1.29 -12.58
N ILE A 164 1.34 -0.38 -11.84
CA ILE A 164 -0.08 -0.01 -11.95
C ILE A 164 -0.18 1.45 -12.36
N ASN A 165 -0.84 1.71 -13.48
CA ASN A 165 -1.11 3.05 -13.98
C ASN A 165 -2.62 3.22 -14.21
N ALA A 166 -3.20 4.33 -13.72
CA ALA A 166 -4.61 4.65 -13.92
C ALA A 166 -4.82 6.16 -14.04
N ASP A 167 -5.67 6.60 -14.96
CA ASP A 167 -5.94 8.02 -15.18
C ASP A 167 -6.67 8.68 -13.98
N TYR A 168 -7.29 7.90 -13.10
CA TYR A 168 -7.96 8.44 -11.92
C TYR A 168 -7.39 7.87 -10.60
N CYS A 169 -7.53 6.55 -10.34
CA CYS A 169 -7.13 5.96 -9.06
C CYS A 169 -6.34 4.66 -9.25
N ALA A 170 -5.13 4.63 -8.74
CA ALA A 170 -4.23 3.48 -8.78
C ALA A 170 -3.89 2.97 -7.37
N GLY A 171 -4.05 1.67 -7.13
CA GLY A 171 -3.62 1.02 -5.90
C GLY A 171 -2.72 -0.19 -6.16
N GLY A 172 -1.64 -0.32 -5.40
CA GLY A 172 -0.76 -1.48 -5.56
C GLY A 172 -1.46 -2.80 -5.26
N ILE A 173 -2.36 -2.80 -4.28
CA ILE A 173 -3.15 -3.97 -3.85
C ILE A 173 -4.64 -3.72 -4.09
N ILE A 174 -5.21 -2.62 -3.58
CA ILE A 174 -6.63 -2.29 -3.66
C ILE A 174 -6.80 -0.95 -4.37
N GLY A 175 -7.73 -0.87 -5.34
CA GLY A 175 -8.02 0.36 -6.06
C GLY A 175 -8.82 1.34 -5.22
N VAL A 176 -10.09 1.03 -4.95
CA VAL A 176 -11.00 1.87 -4.16
C VAL A 176 -11.64 1.03 -3.06
N GLN A 177 -11.36 1.38 -1.82
CA GLN A 177 -11.94 0.71 -0.65
C GLN A 177 -13.19 1.46 -0.19
N SER A 178 -14.33 0.80 -0.20
CA SER A 178 -15.64 1.37 0.20
C SER A 178 -16.28 0.70 1.40
N ASP A 179 -15.83 -0.49 1.76
CA ASP A 179 -16.46 -1.36 2.76
C ASP A 179 -15.53 -1.60 3.96
N GLN A 180 -16.08 -2.18 5.03
CA GLN A 180 -15.27 -2.57 6.16
C GLN A 180 -14.37 -3.76 5.79
N ALA A 181 -13.08 -3.64 6.04
CA ALA A 181 -12.12 -4.70 5.75
C ALA A 181 -10.94 -4.69 6.71
N THR A 182 -10.35 -5.88 6.90
CA THR A 182 -9.03 -6.03 7.53
C THR A 182 -8.04 -6.47 6.45
N ILE A 183 -7.03 -5.63 6.20
CA ILE A 183 -6.00 -5.86 5.19
C ILE A 183 -4.68 -6.05 5.92
N SER A 184 -4.06 -7.23 5.81
CA SER A 184 -2.81 -7.50 6.52
C SER A 184 -1.75 -8.18 5.67
N ASP A 185 -0.49 -7.94 6.03
CA ASP A 185 0.66 -8.64 5.47
C ASP A 185 0.75 -8.59 3.94
N CYS A 186 0.23 -7.50 3.33
CA CYS A 186 0.24 -7.32 1.89
C CYS A 186 1.46 -6.52 1.43
N TYR A 187 1.99 -6.88 0.24
CA TYR A 187 3.22 -6.30 -0.29
C TYR A 187 3.02 -5.74 -1.69
N ASN A 188 3.51 -4.52 -1.90
CA ASN A 188 3.64 -3.95 -3.24
C ASN A 188 5.10 -3.64 -3.55
N THR A 189 5.57 -4.14 -4.69
CA THR A 189 6.91 -3.81 -5.24
C THR A 189 6.84 -3.12 -6.58
N GLY A 190 5.67 -3.11 -7.24
CA GLY A 190 5.43 -2.39 -8.48
C GLY A 190 5.28 -0.88 -8.28
N ASN A 191 5.68 -0.09 -9.26
CA ASN A 191 5.44 1.34 -9.25
C ASN A 191 3.96 1.64 -9.49
N ILE A 192 3.43 2.64 -8.79
CA ILE A 192 2.03 3.03 -8.86
C ILE A 192 1.92 4.47 -9.36
N GLU A 193 1.15 4.67 -10.42
CA GLU A 193 0.87 5.98 -11.00
C GLU A 193 -0.64 6.19 -11.11
N GLY A 194 -1.16 7.20 -10.42
CA GLY A 194 -2.57 7.60 -10.46
C GLY A 194 -2.72 9.02 -10.96
N GLY A 195 -3.73 9.30 -11.78
CA GLY A 195 -4.03 10.66 -12.19
C GLY A 195 -4.40 11.53 -10.98
N THR A 196 -5.33 11.07 -10.14
CA THR A 196 -5.80 11.80 -8.95
C THR A 196 -5.36 11.15 -7.65
N TYR A 197 -5.44 9.81 -7.54
CA TYR A 197 -5.12 9.09 -6.32
C TYR A 197 -4.15 7.95 -6.61
N ALA A 198 -3.08 7.87 -5.82
CA ALA A 198 -2.12 6.78 -5.89
C ALA A 198 -1.70 6.32 -4.49
N GLY A 199 -1.80 5.01 -4.22
CA GLY A 199 -1.35 4.42 -2.96
C GLY A 199 -0.64 3.10 -3.15
N GLY A 200 0.39 2.87 -2.34
CA GLY A 200 1.19 1.64 -2.45
C GLY A 200 0.39 0.38 -2.12
N ILE A 201 -0.58 0.49 -1.23
CA ILE A 201 -1.51 -0.59 -0.86
C ILE A 201 -2.93 -0.21 -1.35
N ILE A 202 -3.48 0.91 -0.93
CA ILE A 202 -4.83 1.35 -1.29
C ILE A 202 -4.75 2.69 -2.02
N GLY A 203 -5.33 2.78 -3.22
CA GLY A 203 -5.41 4.03 -3.98
C GLY A 203 -6.24 5.07 -3.24
N ARG A 204 -7.47 4.72 -2.87
CA ARG A 204 -8.40 5.61 -2.17
C ARG A 204 -9.37 4.85 -1.27
N VAL A 205 -9.70 5.41 -0.11
CA VAL A 205 -10.87 5.04 0.71
C VAL A 205 -12.02 5.99 0.36
N SER A 206 -13.19 5.46 -0.01
CA SER A 206 -14.29 6.25 -0.58
C SER A 206 -15.54 6.36 0.29
N SER A 207 -15.62 5.65 1.41
CA SER A 207 -16.79 5.66 2.29
C SER A 207 -16.46 6.18 3.68
N ARG A 208 -17.30 7.08 4.19
CA ARG A 208 -17.20 7.59 5.57
C ARG A 208 -17.68 6.60 6.64
N PHE A 209 -18.17 5.45 6.26
CA PHE A 209 -18.71 4.42 7.16
C PHE A 209 -17.91 3.12 7.10
N SER A 210 -16.97 2.99 6.17
CA SER A 210 -16.00 1.90 6.16
C SER A 210 -14.87 2.25 7.13
N CYS A 211 -14.54 1.33 8.01
CA CYS A 211 -13.42 1.47 8.93
C CYS A 211 -12.34 0.45 8.51
N PRO A 212 -11.66 0.63 7.38
CA PRO A 212 -10.63 -0.33 6.99
C PRO A 212 -9.47 -0.28 7.97
N VAL A 213 -9.01 -1.46 8.36
CA VAL A 213 -7.84 -1.64 9.22
C VAL A 213 -6.71 -2.25 8.38
N ILE A 214 -5.64 -1.50 8.18
CA ILE A 214 -4.48 -1.89 7.38
C ILE A 214 -3.33 -2.19 8.33
N VAL A 215 -2.85 -3.43 8.36
CA VAL A 215 -1.85 -3.87 9.33
C VAL A 215 -0.68 -4.54 8.64
N SER A 216 0.55 -4.22 9.07
CA SER A 216 1.77 -4.92 8.64
C SER A 216 1.96 -4.98 7.11
N CYS A 217 1.47 -3.97 6.38
CA CYS A 217 1.64 -3.91 4.94
C CYS A 217 2.91 -3.13 4.55
N VAL A 218 3.52 -3.52 3.43
CA VAL A 218 4.78 -2.92 2.96
C VAL A 218 4.67 -2.46 1.52
N ASN A 219 5.08 -1.22 1.26
CA ASN A 219 5.28 -0.69 -0.08
C ASN A 219 6.77 -0.45 -0.35
N LYS A 220 7.26 -0.93 -1.51
CA LYS A 220 8.60 -0.65 -2.05
C LYS A 220 8.56 0.10 -3.38
N GLY A 221 7.43 0.05 -4.07
CA GLY A 221 7.25 0.72 -5.34
C GLY A 221 7.22 2.23 -5.19
N LYS A 222 7.64 2.94 -6.22
CA LYS A 222 7.48 4.39 -6.33
C LYS A 222 6.01 4.72 -6.54
N ILE A 223 5.52 5.74 -5.83
CA ILE A 223 4.14 6.23 -5.93
C ILE A 223 4.14 7.62 -6.56
N THR A 224 3.34 7.82 -7.61
CA THR A 224 3.23 9.12 -8.30
C THR A 224 1.78 9.48 -8.58
N THR A 225 1.47 10.79 -8.50
CA THR A 225 0.22 11.36 -9.02
C THR A 225 0.51 12.54 -9.92
N ALA A 226 -0.37 12.74 -10.92
CA ALA A 226 -0.25 13.86 -11.87
C ALA A 226 -1.15 15.05 -11.49
N ALA A 227 -2.16 14.85 -10.63
CA ALA A 227 -3.12 15.90 -10.28
C ALA A 227 -3.84 15.66 -8.95
N GLY A 228 -3.12 15.18 -7.89
CA GLY A 228 -3.85 14.90 -6.67
C GLY A 228 -3.02 14.39 -5.50
N GLN A 229 -3.43 13.27 -4.93
CA GLN A 229 -2.93 12.81 -3.64
C GLN A 229 -2.18 11.47 -3.77
N ALA A 230 -0.93 11.47 -3.31
CA ALA A 230 -0.05 10.32 -3.27
C ALA A 230 0.23 9.90 -1.82
N GLY A 231 0.13 8.61 -1.53
CA GLY A 231 0.48 8.05 -0.22
C GLY A 231 1.26 6.75 -0.33
N GLY A 232 2.30 6.59 0.48
CA GLY A 232 3.15 5.39 0.43
C GLY A 232 2.39 4.10 0.72
N ILE A 233 1.35 4.16 1.56
CA ILE A 233 0.43 3.06 1.87
C ILE A 233 -0.97 3.38 1.34
N VAL A 234 -1.58 4.51 1.72
CA VAL A 234 -2.91 4.91 1.28
C VAL A 234 -2.87 6.29 0.64
N GLY A 235 -3.29 6.41 -0.63
CA GLY A 235 -3.30 7.65 -1.37
C GLY A 235 -4.22 8.70 -0.73
N LEU A 236 -5.50 8.37 -0.55
CA LEU A 236 -6.45 9.14 0.24
C LEU A 236 -7.18 8.21 1.20
N GLY A 237 -6.97 8.41 2.48
CA GLY A 237 -7.74 7.80 3.55
C GLY A 237 -8.81 8.75 4.10
N ASP A 238 -9.46 8.34 5.16
CA ASP A 238 -10.39 9.16 5.93
C ASP A 238 -10.15 9.00 7.44
N TYR A 239 -10.89 9.74 8.24
CA TYR A 239 -10.80 9.71 9.70
C TYR A 239 -11.02 8.32 10.32
N TYR A 240 -11.73 7.41 9.65
CA TYR A 240 -12.03 6.06 10.12
C TYR A 240 -11.08 5.00 9.57
N THR A 241 -10.07 5.39 8.80
CA THR A 241 -9.03 4.50 8.29
C THR A 241 -7.92 4.33 9.33
N TYR A 242 -7.67 3.09 9.75
CA TYR A 242 -6.61 2.76 10.71
C TYR A 242 -5.45 2.05 10.00
N ILE A 243 -4.24 2.57 10.20
CA ILE A 243 -3.01 2.04 9.60
C ILE A 243 -2.03 1.74 10.72
N ASP A 244 -1.75 0.46 10.97
CA ASP A 244 -0.85 0.01 12.04
C ASP A 244 0.32 -0.81 11.49
N LYS A 245 1.53 -0.56 11.99
CA LYS A 245 2.76 -1.31 11.65
C LYS A 245 3.09 -1.37 10.16
N CYS A 246 2.67 -0.38 9.37
CA CYS A 246 2.95 -0.37 7.94
C CYS A 246 4.28 0.33 7.63
N VAL A 247 4.93 -0.11 6.55
CA VAL A 247 6.24 0.39 6.14
C VAL A 247 6.20 0.86 4.68
N ASN A 248 6.61 2.10 4.45
CA ASN A 248 6.88 2.60 3.11
C ASN A 248 8.39 2.78 2.89
N LEU A 249 8.91 2.14 1.84
CA LEU A 249 10.29 2.26 1.38
C LEU A 249 10.39 2.96 0.02
N GLY A 250 9.28 3.05 -0.71
CA GLY A 250 9.23 3.67 -2.03
C GLY A 250 9.15 5.19 -1.95
N GLU A 251 9.67 5.88 -2.97
CA GLU A 251 9.49 7.32 -3.14
C GLU A 251 8.01 7.66 -3.33
N VAL A 252 7.55 8.78 -2.76
CA VAL A 252 6.20 9.30 -2.94
C VAL A 252 6.26 10.68 -3.57
N HIS A 253 5.65 10.84 -4.74
CA HIS A 253 5.64 12.08 -5.48
C HIS A 253 4.21 12.48 -5.87
N GLY A 254 3.69 13.50 -5.21
CA GLY A 254 2.46 14.18 -5.62
C GLY A 254 2.82 15.36 -6.53
N ALA A 255 2.25 15.39 -7.72
CA ALA A 255 2.45 16.51 -8.63
C ALA A 255 1.11 17.02 -9.17
N VAL A 256 1.05 18.29 -9.48
CA VAL A 256 -0.04 18.90 -10.25
C VAL A 256 0.51 20.08 -11.05
N SER A 257 0.11 20.15 -12.31
CA SER A 257 0.45 21.30 -13.16
C SER A 257 -0.77 21.69 -13.97
N VAL A 258 -1.23 22.91 -13.78
CA VAL A 258 -2.36 23.48 -14.53
C VAL A 258 -1.89 24.77 -15.20
N LYS A 259 -2.19 24.89 -16.49
CA LYS A 259 -1.84 26.04 -17.33
C LYS A 259 -3.11 26.64 -17.93
N ASP A 260 -2.99 27.90 -18.38
CA ASP A 260 -4.05 28.61 -19.13
C ASP A 260 -5.40 28.65 -18.37
N ILE A 261 -5.33 28.94 -17.08
CA ILE A 261 -6.52 29.04 -16.21
C ILE A 261 -7.29 30.30 -16.57
N ILE A 262 -8.59 30.16 -16.82
CA ILE A 262 -9.50 31.25 -17.27
C ILE A 262 -10.51 31.72 -16.20
N TYR A 263 -10.50 31.12 -15.01
CA TYR A 263 -11.41 31.49 -13.92
C TYR A 263 -10.84 32.62 -13.06
N GLN A 264 -11.67 33.45 -12.49
CA GLN A 264 -11.26 34.63 -11.69
C GLN A 264 -10.37 34.31 -10.48
N TYR A 265 -10.53 33.12 -9.90
CA TYR A 265 -9.69 32.59 -8.82
C TYR A 265 -9.61 31.09 -8.93
N TYR A 266 -8.42 30.52 -8.90
CA TYR A 266 -8.22 29.09 -9.02
C TYR A 266 -7.06 28.61 -8.14
N THR A 267 -7.32 27.58 -7.33
CA THR A 267 -6.32 26.93 -6.48
C THR A 267 -5.93 25.58 -7.09
N VAL A 268 -4.64 25.38 -7.26
CA VAL A 268 -4.03 24.14 -7.71
C VAL A 268 -3.32 23.51 -6.54
N SER A 269 -3.74 22.33 -6.09
CA SER A 269 -3.17 21.69 -4.91
C SER A 269 -2.78 20.24 -5.13
N THR A 270 -1.71 19.81 -4.48
CA THR A 270 -1.28 18.42 -4.44
C THR A 270 -0.81 18.02 -3.05
N THR A 271 -0.95 16.74 -2.73
CA THR A 271 -0.51 16.19 -1.45
C THR A 271 0.34 14.94 -1.65
N ALA A 272 1.44 14.85 -0.92
CA ALA A 272 2.27 13.65 -0.85
C ALA A 272 2.53 13.30 0.62
N SER A 273 2.30 12.04 0.99
CA SER A 273 2.54 11.54 2.35
C SER A 273 3.27 10.22 2.34
N GLY A 274 4.25 10.07 3.21
CA GLY A 274 5.04 8.85 3.30
C GLY A 274 4.23 7.60 3.62
N ILE A 275 3.15 7.76 4.40
CA ILE A 275 2.21 6.68 4.72
C ILE A 275 0.84 6.97 4.12
N ALA A 276 0.14 8.00 4.57
CA ALA A 276 -1.22 8.25 4.10
C ALA A 276 -1.69 9.69 4.32
N ASN A 277 -2.67 10.12 3.54
CA ASN A 277 -3.42 11.35 3.75
C ASN A 277 -4.72 11.04 4.49
N GLY A 278 -5.04 11.79 5.56
CA GLY A 278 -6.35 11.80 6.22
C GLY A 278 -6.69 10.60 7.12
N SER A 279 -5.71 9.76 7.51
CA SER A 279 -5.91 8.52 8.27
C SER A 279 -5.42 8.60 9.72
N ASN A 280 -5.76 7.59 10.54
CA ASN A 280 -5.17 7.33 11.86
C ASN A 280 -3.98 6.39 11.70
N ILE A 281 -2.77 6.85 12.02
CA ILE A 281 -1.52 6.16 11.74
C ILE A 281 -0.82 5.80 13.04
N ILE A 282 -0.50 4.53 13.22
CA ILE A 282 0.08 3.99 14.45
C ILE A 282 1.29 3.11 14.08
N ASN A 283 2.40 3.21 14.84
CA ASN A 283 3.57 2.33 14.70
C ASN A 283 4.15 2.23 13.27
N CYS A 284 4.02 3.26 12.43
CA CYS A 284 4.41 3.19 11.04
C CYS A 284 5.80 3.78 10.76
N LEU A 285 6.43 3.33 9.68
CA LEU A 285 7.73 3.79 9.25
C LEU A 285 7.69 4.24 7.79
N ASN A 286 8.17 5.45 7.52
CA ASN A 286 8.51 5.91 6.18
C ASN A 286 10.03 6.04 6.01
N ARG A 287 10.58 5.41 4.97
CA ARG A 287 11.96 5.59 4.49
C ARG A 287 12.03 6.21 3.10
N GLY A 288 10.92 6.21 2.40
CA GLY A 288 10.85 6.79 1.07
C GLY A 288 10.92 8.31 1.10
N LYS A 289 11.58 8.91 0.11
CA LYS A 289 11.55 10.35 -0.10
C LYS A 289 10.14 10.78 -0.47
N VAL A 290 9.67 11.88 0.11
CA VAL A 290 8.34 12.46 -0.15
C VAL A 290 8.49 13.82 -0.82
N THR A 291 7.81 14.03 -1.95
CA THR A 291 7.83 15.31 -2.67
C THR A 291 6.41 15.69 -3.10
N ALA A 292 5.97 16.88 -2.74
CA ALA A 292 4.78 17.51 -3.28
C ALA A 292 5.17 18.67 -4.19
N HIS A 293 4.65 18.74 -5.42
CA HIS A 293 4.99 19.74 -6.41
C HIS A 293 3.74 20.30 -7.10
N SER A 294 3.43 21.55 -6.85
CA SER A 294 2.29 22.25 -7.45
C SER A 294 2.75 23.40 -8.36
N VAL A 295 2.25 23.40 -9.59
CA VAL A 295 2.51 24.46 -10.57
C VAL A 295 1.18 25.01 -11.08
N ALA A 296 1.02 26.32 -11.01
CA ALA A 296 -0.13 27.04 -11.57
C ALA A 296 0.35 28.20 -12.45
N THR A 297 -0.17 28.28 -13.66
CA THR A 297 0.11 29.39 -14.57
C THR A 297 -1.18 29.93 -15.16
N SER A 298 -1.28 31.26 -15.33
CA SER A 298 -2.43 31.92 -15.92
C SER A 298 -2.04 33.24 -16.59
N ASP A 299 -2.73 33.53 -17.68
CA ASP A 299 -2.63 34.82 -18.34
C ASP A 299 -3.71 35.81 -17.88
N LEU A 300 -4.75 35.37 -17.20
CA LEU A 300 -5.98 36.13 -17.02
C LEU A 300 -6.52 36.20 -15.58
N CYS A 301 -6.01 35.42 -14.59
CA CYS A 301 -6.68 35.33 -13.29
C CYS A 301 -5.73 35.20 -12.11
N THR A 302 -6.26 35.44 -10.91
CA THR A 302 -5.59 35.14 -9.66
C THR A 302 -5.46 33.62 -9.48
N ILE A 303 -4.26 33.14 -9.24
CA ILE A 303 -3.98 31.72 -9.04
C ILE A 303 -3.22 31.47 -7.75
N GLU A 304 -3.43 30.31 -7.19
CA GLU A 304 -2.72 29.82 -6.03
C GLU A 304 -2.19 28.41 -6.26
N ALA A 305 -0.88 28.22 -6.04
CA ALA A 305 -0.26 26.91 -6.03
C ALA A 305 -0.02 26.46 -4.58
N GLN A 306 -0.58 25.31 -4.20
CA GLN A 306 -0.44 24.74 -2.86
C GLN A 306 0.21 23.36 -2.94
N ALA A 307 1.21 23.11 -2.10
CA ALA A 307 1.88 21.82 -2.00
C ALA A 307 1.99 21.36 -0.55
N TYR A 308 1.49 20.16 -0.27
CA TYR A 308 1.41 19.53 1.05
C TYR A 308 2.31 18.30 1.08
N ALA A 309 3.41 18.34 1.81
CA ALA A 309 4.35 17.21 1.94
C ALA A 309 4.49 16.77 3.41
N SER A 310 4.23 15.50 3.68
CA SER A 310 4.32 14.90 5.02
C SER A 310 5.23 13.67 5.02
N GLY A 311 6.14 13.58 5.96
CA GLY A 311 6.96 12.38 6.11
C GLY A 311 6.14 11.13 6.44
N ILE A 312 5.12 11.27 7.26
CA ILE A 312 4.13 10.23 7.61
C ILE A 312 2.76 10.61 7.03
N GLY A 313 2.21 11.75 7.38
CA GLY A 313 0.87 12.18 7.03
C GLY A 313 -0.15 11.92 8.14
N GLY A 314 -1.42 11.76 7.76
CA GLY A 314 -2.50 11.41 8.68
C GLY A 314 -3.10 12.56 9.47
N SER A 315 -4.29 12.30 10.06
CA SER A 315 -4.98 13.20 10.98
C SER A 315 -4.55 12.99 12.43
N TYR A 316 -4.34 11.74 12.83
CA TYR A 316 -3.76 11.34 14.12
C TYR A 316 -2.56 10.44 13.86
N VAL A 317 -1.42 10.73 14.48
CA VAL A 317 -0.18 9.99 14.27
C VAL A 317 0.43 9.60 15.61
N TYR A 318 0.61 8.31 15.82
CA TYR A 318 1.12 7.75 17.07
C TYR A 318 2.32 6.85 16.81
N ASN A 319 3.36 7.02 17.62
CA ASN A 319 4.51 6.11 17.70
C ASN A 319 5.10 5.76 16.33
N SER A 320 5.23 6.75 15.45
CA SER A 320 5.66 6.56 14.07
C SER A 320 6.97 7.29 13.77
N CYS A 321 7.71 6.77 12.78
CA CYS A 321 9.02 7.28 12.40
C CYS A 321 9.07 7.69 10.93
N ASN A 322 9.60 8.89 10.66
CA ASN A 322 10.02 9.28 9.33
C ASN A 322 11.55 9.32 9.24
N GLU A 323 12.10 8.56 8.29
CA GLU A 323 13.52 8.55 7.94
C GLU A 323 13.79 9.13 6.55
N GLY A 324 12.74 9.27 5.73
CA GLY A 324 12.83 9.82 4.38
C GLY A 324 12.82 11.34 4.34
N ASP A 325 13.50 11.92 3.36
CA ASP A 325 13.48 13.37 3.13
C ASP A 325 12.09 13.82 2.66
N VAL A 326 11.68 15.01 3.09
CA VAL A 326 10.37 15.58 2.77
C VAL A 326 10.56 16.92 2.08
N LYS A 327 9.96 17.08 0.88
CA LYS A 327 10.09 18.29 0.09
C LYS A 327 8.75 18.80 -0.43
N SER A 328 8.52 20.12 -0.29
CA SER A 328 7.37 20.82 -0.86
C SER A 328 7.83 21.88 -1.86
N ILE A 329 7.25 21.88 -3.05
CA ILE A 329 7.60 22.79 -4.15
C ILE A 329 6.34 23.44 -4.69
N THR A 330 6.33 24.77 -4.78
CA THR A 330 5.27 25.51 -5.46
C THR A 330 5.84 26.46 -6.49
N LYS A 331 5.10 26.61 -7.60
CA LYS A 331 5.36 27.63 -8.61
C LYS A 331 4.02 28.22 -9.04
N SER A 332 3.89 29.53 -8.93
CA SER A 332 2.73 30.27 -9.46
C SER A 332 3.20 31.41 -10.34
N GLU A 333 2.65 31.50 -11.55
CA GLU A 333 3.02 32.51 -12.56
C GLU A 333 1.75 33.14 -13.14
N VAL A 334 1.64 34.47 -13.07
CA VAL A 334 0.56 35.23 -13.67
C VAL A 334 1.16 36.21 -14.66
N TYR A 335 0.74 36.16 -15.93
CA TYR A 335 1.25 36.99 -17.03
C TYR A 335 0.31 38.14 -17.39
N CYS A 336 -0.70 38.45 -16.57
CA CYS A 336 -1.70 39.46 -16.88
C CYS A 336 -1.23 40.91 -16.66
N TYR A 337 -1.71 41.80 -17.50
CA TYR A 337 -1.45 43.25 -17.46
C TYR A 337 -2.42 44.02 -16.53
N ASP A 338 -3.36 43.34 -15.88
CA ASP A 338 -4.37 43.97 -15.02
C ASP A 338 -3.93 43.99 -13.55
N THR A 339 -4.08 45.14 -12.89
CA THR A 339 -3.55 45.44 -11.55
C THR A 339 -4.25 44.73 -10.40
N PHE A 340 -5.29 43.92 -10.64
CA PHE A 340 -6.07 43.23 -9.59
C PHE A 340 -5.78 41.75 -9.46
N GLN A 341 -4.87 41.20 -10.22
CA GLN A 341 -4.60 39.78 -10.22
C GLN A 341 -3.28 39.44 -9.54
N CYS A 342 -3.28 38.44 -8.68
CA CYS A 342 -2.11 38.05 -7.92
C CYS A 342 -1.75 36.58 -8.09
N SER A 343 -0.47 36.25 -7.99
CA SER A 343 0.00 34.90 -7.82
C SER A 343 0.19 34.62 -6.31
N ARG A 344 -0.26 33.44 -5.87
CA ARG A 344 -0.09 32.98 -4.49
C ARG A 344 0.61 31.64 -4.46
N SER A 345 1.42 31.44 -3.43
CA SER A 345 2.06 30.15 -3.16
C SER A 345 1.89 29.80 -1.69
N ALA A 346 1.41 28.58 -1.42
CA ALA A 346 1.32 28.06 -0.08
C ALA A 346 2.07 26.75 0.04
N ILE A 347 2.98 26.68 0.99
CA ILE A 347 3.80 25.50 1.29
C ILE A 347 3.42 24.98 2.65
N PHE A 348 3.11 23.69 2.68
CA PHE A 348 2.93 22.95 3.92
C PHE A 348 3.88 21.75 3.91
N VAL A 349 4.87 21.73 4.82
CA VAL A 349 5.82 20.64 4.92
C VAL A 349 6.07 20.30 6.37
N GLY A 350 5.99 19.02 6.71
CA GLY A 350 6.24 18.52 8.05
C GLY A 350 6.93 17.16 8.04
N GLY A 351 7.88 16.98 8.94
CA GLY A 351 8.60 15.71 9.06
C GLY A 351 7.69 14.53 9.41
N ILE A 352 6.61 14.79 10.16
CA ILE A 352 5.55 13.82 10.44
C ILE A 352 4.28 14.21 9.68
N SER A 353 3.73 15.39 9.87
CA SER A 353 2.51 15.84 9.20
C SER A 353 2.64 17.28 8.68
N CYS A 354 2.28 17.54 7.44
CA CYS A 354 2.30 18.91 6.90
C CYS A 354 1.19 19.79 7.49
N GLN A 355 0.03 19.21 7.77
CA GLN A 355 -1.10 19.88 8.37
C GLN A 355 -1.81 18.91 9.31
N ASN A 356 -1.73 19.18 10.61
CA ASN A 356 -2.25 18.28 11.63
C ASN A 356 -3.46 18.87 12.32
N TYR A 357 -4.57 18.15 12.32
CA TYR A 357 -5.83 18.51 12.98
C TYR A 357 -6.08 17.69 14.26
N GLY A 358 -5.38 16.57 14.44
CA GLY A 358 -5.49 15.68 15.58
C GLY A 358 -4.21 15.65 16.43
N MET A 359 -3.94 14.52 17.06
CA MET A 359 -2.78 14.33 17.95
C MET A 359 -1.59 13.74 17.21
N ILE A 360 -0.40 14.29 17.44
CA ILE A 360 0.89 13.66 17.11
C ILE A 360 1.55 13.27 18.43
N TYR A 361 1.76 11.98 18.67
CA TYR A 361 2.26 11.46 19.93
C TYR A 361 3.38 10.44 19.74
N ASN A 362 4.49 10.64 20.44
CA ASN A 362 5.65 9.75 20.46
C ASN A 362 6.23 9.45 19.07
N CYS A 363 6.30 10.46 18.21
CA CYS A 363 6.82 10.35 16.85
C CYS A 363 8.26 10.87 16.75
N TYR A 364 9.03 10.32 15.80
CA TYR A 364 10.39 10.75 15.54
C TYR A 364 10.62 11.01 14.06
N ASN A 365 11.15 12.20 13.72
CA ASN A 365 11.58 12.54 12.36
C ASN A 365 13.10 12.72 12.33
N ARG A 366 13.78 11.98 11.45
CA ARG A 366 15.20 12.18 11.14
C ARG A 366 15.48 12.54 9.68
N GLY A 367 14.44 12.56 8.83
CA GLY A 367 14.55 12.98 7.44
C GLY A 367 14.74 14.49 7.31
N ASP A 368 15.43 14.90 6.25
CA ASP A 368 15.62 16.31 5.91
C ASP A 368 14.33 16.94 5.42
N ILE A 369 14.11 18.21 5.77
CA ILE A 369 12.96 18.98 5.29
C ILE A 369 13.47 20.06 4.35
N ASP A 370 12.91 20.11 3.15
CA ASP A 370 13.24 21.08 2.13
C ASP A 370 11.97 21.69 1.52
N TYR A 371 12.06 22.94 1.08
CA TYR A 371 10.96 23.59 0.39
C TYR A 371 11.46 24.63 -0.63
N SER A 372 10.65 24.86 -1.65
CA SER A 372 10.91 25.88 -2.65
C SER A 372 9.61 26.51 -3.10
N ALA A 373 9.52 27.83 -3.04
CA ALA A 373 8.37 28.57 -3.56
C ALA A 373 8.86 29.60 -4.59
N ARG A 374 8.19 29.65 -5.74
CA ARG A 374 8.47 30.62 -6.79
C ARG A 374 7.17 31.28 -7.20
N GLN A 375 7.17 32.61 -7.20
CA GLN A 375 6.07 33.44 -7.71
C GLN A 375 6.60 34.39 -8.76
N GLU A 376 5.94 34.45 -9.89
CA GLU A 376 6.26 35.37 -10.96
C GLU A 376 5.00 36.14 -11.35
N ASN A 377 5.05 37.48 -11.22
CA ASN A 377 4.06 38.39 -11.75
C ASN A 377 4.76 39.30 -12.73
N ALA A 378 4.13 39.54 -13.86
CA ALA A 378 4.72 40.39 -14.91
C ALA A 378 4.88 41.86 -14.49
N TRP A 379 4.12 42.36 -13.49
CA TRP A 379 3.98 43.82 -13.31
C TRP A 379 4.00 44.38 -11.89
N ASP A 380 3.84 43.59 -10.80
CA ASP A 380 3.81 44.20 -9.45
C ASP A 380 4.25 43.29 -8.32
N GLU A 381 5.15 43.83 -7.48
CA GLU A 381 5.64 43.15 -6.25
C GLU A 381 4.62 43.19 -5.09
N PHE A 382 3.60 44.05 -5.14
CA PHE A 382 2.66 44.26 -4.04
C PHE A 382 1.62 43.15 -3.88
N TYR A 383 1.41 42.29 -4.89
CA TYR A 383 0.36 41.26 -4.89
C TYR A 383 0.87 39.84 -4.70
N LYS A 384 2.10 39.69 -4.18
CA LYS A 384 2.65 38.35 -3.85
C LYS A 384 2.23 37.96 -2.45
N VAL A 385 1.50 36.85 -2.32
CA VAL A 385 1.09 36.30 -1.03
C VAL A 385 1.78 34.97 -0.82
N TRP A 386 2.54 34.89 0.27
CA TRP A 386 3.26 33.69 0.65
C TRP A 386 2.66 33.13 1.94
N GLU A 387 2.35 31.86 1.92
CA GLU A 387 1.99 31.13 3.12
C GLU A 387 2.90 29.92 3.27
N ASN A 388 3.78 29.96 4.25
CA ASN A 388 4.75 28.90 4.49
C ASN A 388 4.57 28.32 5.88
N HIS A 389 4.23 27.02 5.92
CA HIS A 389 4.08 26.23 7.13
C HIS A 389 5.08 25.08 7.09
N ILE A 390 6.17 25.23 7.90
CA ILE A 390 7.32 24.32 7.84
C ILE A 390 7.66 23.90 9.27
N GLY A 391 7.78 22.61 9.51
CA GLY A 391 8.13 22.09 10.82
C GLY A 391 8.84 20.74 10.79
N GLY A 392 9.75 20.53 11.75
CA GLY A 392 10.44 19.27 11.96
C GLY A 392 9.51 18.12 12.27
N ILE A 393 8.39 18.41 12.96
CA ILE A 393 7.29 17.48 13.24
C ILE A 393 6.06 17.87 12.40
N ALA A 394 5.52 19.07 12.59
CA ALA A 394 4.33 19.51 11.88
C ALA A 394 4.53 20.88 11.21
N GLY A 395 4.08 21.00 9.94
CA GLY A 395 4.05 22.27 9.24
C GLY A 395 3.02 23.22 9.83
N SER A 396 1.83 22.72 10.15
CA SER A 396 0.74 23.44 10.82
C SER A 396 0.03 22.51 11.81
N SER A 397 -0.07 22.95 13.07
CA SER A 397 -0.79 22.24 14.13
C SER A 397 -1.07 23.19 15.30
N SER A 398 -2.02 22.85 16.18
CA SER A 398 -2.12 23.49 17.48
C SER A 398 -1.06 22.90 18.41
N LYS A 399 -0.50 23.73 19.33
CA LYS A 399 0.53 23.29 20.29
C LYS A 399 0.06 22.14 21.20
N GLU A 400 -1.23 22.10 21.49
CA GLU A 400 -1.85 21.10 22.35
C GLU A 400 -1.95 19.71 21.71
N ASN A 401 -1.71 19.64 20.40
CA ASN A 401 -1.85 18.42 19.62
C ASN A 401 -0.51 17.71 19.34
N ILE A 402 0.61 18.20 19.88
CA ILE A 402 1.93 17.58 19.69
C ILE A 402 2.52 17.26 21.05
N GLU A 403 2.67 15.98 21.34
CA GLU A 403 3.23 15.51 22.60
C GLU A 403 4.34 14.47 22.34
N HIS A 404 5.38 14.50 23.16
CA HIS A 404 6.46 13.52 23.22
C HIS A 404 7.06 13.17 21.84
N SER A 405 7.17 14.16 20.95
CA SER A 405 7.62 13.96 19.58
C SER A 405 8.87 14.78 19.28
N PHE A 406 9.79 14.21 18.48
CA PHE A 406 11.15 14.71 18.33
C PHE A 406 11.61 14.74 16.87
N TYR A 407 12.57 15.63 16.56
CA TYR A 407 13.24 15.65 15.26
C TYR A 407 14.72 15.95 15.43
N SER A 408 15.57 15.41 14.56
CA SER A 408 17.03 15.54 14.68
C SER A 408 17.70 16.20 13.47
N ASN A 409 16.94 16.69 12.52
CA ASN A 409 17.50 17.33 11.33
C ASN A 409 17.06 18.78 11.22
N ARG A 410 18.03 19.73 11.06
CA ARG A 410 17.78 21.17 10.96
C ARG A 410 17.68 21.69 9.54
N SER A 411 17.92 20.87 8.53
CA SER A 411 17.98 21.38 7.16
C SER A 411 16.59 21.69 6.61
N ALA A 412 16.10 22.88 6.94
CA ALA A 412 15.13 23.55 6.07
C ALA A 412 15.95 24.45 5.15
N SER A 413 16.36 23.96 3.98
CA SER A 413 17.00 24.81 2.98
C SER A 413 15.93 25.64 2.29
N CYS A 414 15.89 26.92 2.63
CA CYS A 414 15.00 27.88 2.01
C CYS A 414 15.64 28.43 0.75
N TYR A 415 15.15 28.11 -0.43
CA TYR A 415 15.51 28.80 -1.66
C TYR A 415 14.45 29.86 -1.96
N HIS A 416 14.68 31.09 -1.49
CA HIS A 416 13.95 32.26 -1.99
C HIS A 416 14.67 32.79 -3.24
N SER A 417 14.18 32.42 -4.43
CA SER A 417 14.45 33.23 -5.57
C SER A 417 13.47 34.39 -5.51
N TRP A 418 13.81 35.51 -4.84
CA TRP A 418 13.57 36.79 -5.40
C TRP A 418 13.57 37.99 -4.45
N TRP A 419 13.98 39.04 -4.98
CA TRP A 419 14.01 40.43 -4.65
C TRP A 419 12.81 40.90 -3.81
N HIS A 420 13.09 41.47 -2.65
CA HIS A 420 12.20 42.33 -1.88
C HIS A 420 11.02 41.72 -1.10
N ASN A 421 11.20 40.66 -0.31
CA ASN A 421 10.49 40.69 0.96
C ASN A 421 11.26 39.93 2.06
N PRO A 422 11.90 40.64 3.02
CA PRO A 422 12.48 40.02 4.19
C PRO A 422 11.43 39.60 5.26
N LEU A 423 10.13 39.68 4.93
CA LEU A 423 9.05 39.15 5.76
C LEU A 423 8.68 37.70 5.41
N ALA A 424 9.52 36.95 4.71
CA ALA A 424 9.54 35.54 4.92
C ALA A 424 9.81 35.35 6.42
N SER A 425 8.74 35.22 7.19
CA SER A 425 8.85 34.80 8.58
C SER A 425 9.84 33.63 8.60
N ASN A 426 10.88 33.71 9.42
CA ASN A 426 11.67 32.56 9.81
C ASN A 426 10.70 31.38 9.90
N PRO A 427 11.04 30.20 9.34
CA PRO A 427 10.21 29.04 9.52
C PRO A 427 9.79 29.07 10.99
N LYS A 428 8.52 29.30 11.24
CA LYS A 428 8.02 29.17 12.59
C LYS A 428 8.08 27.69 12.82
N ASP A 429 9.16 27.25 13.44
CA ASP A 429 9.24 25.95 14.08
C ASP A 429 8.04 25.90 15.03
N ILE A 430 6.94 25.35 14.55
CA ILE A 430 5.72 25.15 15.35
C ILE A 430 6.03 24.13 16.45
N ASP A 431 7.08 23.33 16.28
CA ASP A 431 7.61 22.37 17.24
C ASP A 431 8.22 22.97 18.53
N THR A 432 7.94 24.20 18.82
CA THR A 432 8.52 24.84 20.01
C THR A 432 7.92 24.39 21.34
N SER A 433 7.04 23.39 21.34
CA SER A 433 6.40 22.95 22.57
C SER A 433 6.14 21.45 22.62
N VAL A 434 7.17 20.69 22.89
CA VAL A 434 7.01 19.32 23.33
C VAL A 434 7.27 19.28 24.83
N ASP A 435 6.41 18.62 25.60
CA ASP A 435 6.55 18.33 27.03
C ASP A 435 7.12 19.48 27.90
N GLY A 436 6.25 20.39 28.28
CA GLY A 436 6.62 21.40 29.28
C GLY A 436 7.64 22.46 28.82
N GLY A 437 7.68 22.73 27.49
CA GLY A 437 8.49 23.80 26.91
C GLY A 437 9.85 23.35 26.41
N LYS A 438 10.15 22.07 26.35
CA LYS A 438 11.30 21.53 25.62
C LYS A 438 11.01 21.56 24.14
N LYS A 439 11.90 22.16 23.36
CA LYS A 439 11.87 22.08 21.89
C LYS A 439 12.07 20.61 21.50
N GLY A 440 11.27 20.08 20.57
CA GLY A 440 11.39 18.69 20.07
C GLY A 440 12.65 18.42 19.24
N PHE A 441 13.53 19.42 19.11
CA PHE A 441 14.80 19.29 18.41
C PHE A 441 15.85 18.56 19.26
N LEU A 442 16.53 17.59 18.62
CA LEU A 442 17.67 16.86 19.18
C LEU A 442 18.86 16.98 18.24
N GLU A 443 20.06 17.19 18.80
CA GLU A 443 21.27 17.02 18.01
C GLU A 443 21.41 15.56 17.56
N LYS A 444 22.00 15.33 16.37
CA LYS A 444 22.11 13.97 15.80
C LYS A 444 22.78 12.97 16.74
N ASP A 445 23.79 13.40 17.48
CA ASP A 445 24.52 12.52 18.40
C ASP A 445 23.70 12.18 19.64
N ASP A 446 22.87 13.10 20.13
CA ASP A 446 21.94 12.85 21.23
C ASP A 446 20.85 11.87 20.83
N ALA A 447 20.40 11.96 19.58
CA ALA A 447 19.41 11.03 19.01
C ALA A 447 19.92 9.58 18.84
N LYS A 448 21.24 9.36 18.83
CA LYS A 448 21.87 8.03 18.74
C LYS A 448 22.10 7.37 20.09
N THR A 449 21.70 7.99 21.20
CA THR A 449 21.97 7.48 22.54
C THR A 449 20.92 6.48 23.01
N PRO A 450 21.30 5.49 23.83
CA PRO A 450 20.32 4.63 24.51
C PRO A 450 19.37 5.41 25.42
N GLY A 451 19.80 6.56 25.93
CA GLY A 451 18.98 7.50 26.72
C GLY A 451 17.80 8.04 25.93
N PHE A 452 17.99 8.34 24.66
CA PHE A 452 16.89 8.78 23.81
C PHE A 452 15.90 7.65 23.49
N VAL A 453 16.37 6.43 23.25
CA VAL A 453 15.51 5.24 23.14
C VAL A 453 14.70 5.03 24.41
N ALA A 454 15.30 5.18 25.59
CA ALA A 454 14.59 5.11 26.86
C ALA A 454 13.53 6.22 26.99
N THR A 455 13.84 7.44 26.53
CA THR A 455 12.87 8.54 26.47
C THR A 455 11.67 8.19 25.61
N LEU A 456 11.87 7.70 24.38
CA LEU A 456 10.78 7.27 23.50
C LEU A 456 9.95 6.12 24.10
N ASN A 457 10.54 5.26 24.93
CA ASN A 457 9.86 4.17 25.62
C ASN A 457 9.19 4.57 26.95
N SER A 458 9.46 5.78 27.47
CA SER A 458 8.82 6.30 28.69
C SER A 458 7.43 6.88 28.44
N ARG A 459 6.55 6.10 27.81
CA ARG A 459 5.25 6.50 27.31
C ARG A 459 4.16 5.48 27.64
N LYS A 460 2.91 5.77 27.24
CA LYS A 460 1.81 4.82 27.33
C LYS A 460 2.09 3.60 26.42
N ASP A 461 1.79 2.40 26.89
CA ASP A 461 1.97 1.17 26.10
C ASP A 461 0.84 0.95 25.08
N THR A 462 -0.30 1.61 25.27
CA THR A 462 -1.48 1.49 24.42
C THR A 462 -2.14 2.83 24.19
N ILE A 463 -2.80 2.96 23.04
CA ILE A 463 -3.73 4.05 22.73
C ILE A 463 -5.08 3.47 22.38
N GLU A 464 -6.13 4.26 22.52
CA GLU A 464 -7.50 3.85 22.24
C GLU A 464 -8.20 4.88 21.35
N PHE A 465 -8.84 4.39 20.28
CA PHE A 465 -9.72 5.14 19.40
C PHE A 465 -11.07 4.45 19.31
N GLU A 466 -12.15 5.13 19.60
CA GLU A 466 -13.53 4.62 19.43
C GLU A 466 -13.70 3.17 19.92
N ASN A 467 -13.12 2.84 21.08
CA ASN A 467 -13.10 1.49 21.70
C ASN A 467 -12.16 0.47 21.03
N VAL A 468 -11.36 0.85 20.05
CA VAL A 468 -10.30 0.00 19.49
C VAL A 468 -8.97 0.33 20.16
N LYS A 469 -8.34 -0.68 20.79
CA LYS A 469 -7.04 -0.53 21.45
C LYS A 469 -5.91 -0.96 20.55
N PHE A 470 -4.91 -0.09 20.42
CA PHE A 470 -3.67 -0.35 19.69
C PHE A 470 -2.50 -0.41 20.67
N ALA A 471 -1.73 -1.50 20.63
CA ALA A 471 -0.47 -1.61 21.36
C ALA A 471 0.61 -0.82 20.62
N LEU A 472 1.32 0.05 21.33
CA LEU A 472 2.43 0.80 20.77
C LEU A 472 3.69 -0.07 20.77
N LEU A 473 4.34 -0.20 19.61
CA LEU A 473 5.62 -0.89 19.48
C LEU A 473 6.70 -0.20 20.32
N LYS A 474 7.61 -0.98 20.86
CA LYS A 474 8.78 -0.43 21.56
C LYS A 474 9.81 0.09 20.58
N TRP A 475 10.55 1.09 20.98
CA TRP A 475 11.71 1.56 20.27
C TRP A 475 12.95 0.78 20.72
N LYS A 476 13.84 0.49 19.78
CA LYS A 476 15.16 -0.07 20.04
C LYS A 476 16.22 0.68 19.25
N GLN A 477 17.48 0.49 19.59
CA GLN A 477 18.58 1.05 18.82
C GLN A 477 18.78 0.27 17.52
N GLY A 478 18.80 0.96 16.39
CA GLY A 478 19.10 0.40 15.10
C GLY A 478 20.60 0.19 14.86
N GLU A 479 20.98 -0.42 13.75
CA GLU A 479 22.39 -0.65 13.38
C GLU A 479 23.19 0.65 13.19
N ASP A 480 22.54 1.71 12.73
CA ASP A 480 23.11 3.06 12.60
C ASP A 480 23.06 3.88 13.90
N SER A 481 22.69 3.25 15.00
CA SER A 481 22.50 3.80 16.33
C SER A 481 21.28 4.72 16.50
N PHE A 482 20.53 5.03 15.46
CA PHE A 482 19.26 5.76 15.59
C PHE A 482 18.14 4.86 16.11
N PRO A 483 17.12 5.43 16.78
CA PRO A 483 15.94 4.67 17.21
C PRO A 483 15.17 4.09 16.02
N ILE A 484 14.76 2.84 16.14
CA ILE A 484 13.83 2.16 15.23
C ILE A 484 12.71 1.48 16.01
N LEU A 485 11.56 1.32 15.39
CA LEU A 485 10.45 0.58 15.98
C LEU A 485 10.72 -0.93 15.94
N ASP A 486 10.56 -1.62 17.06
CA ASP A 486 10.70 -3.07 17.18
C ASP A 486 9.39 -3.78 16.86
N GLY A 487 9.43 -4.79 15.97
CA GLY A 487 8.23 -5.54 15.57
C GLY A 487 7.52 -5.00 14.32
N LEU A 488 8.16 -4.14 13.53
CA LEU A 488 7.70 -3.83 12.17
C LEU A 488 7.80 -5.07 11.27
N PRO A 489 6.93 -5.18 10.23
CA PRO A 489 6.98 -6.30 9.30
C PRO A 489 8.33 -6.39 8.59
N SER A 490 8.71 -7.62 8.22
CA SER A 490 9.85 -7.84 7.32
C SER A 490 9.62 -7.05 6.03
N THR A 491 10.65 -6.40 5.53
CA THR A 491 10.57 -5.71 4.24
C THR A 491 10.66 -6.66 3.05
N THR A 492 10.96 -7.93 3.26
CA THR A 492 10.85 -8.98 2.25
C THR A 492 9.54 -9.72 2.44
N PRO A 493 8.79 -9.99 1.35
CA PRO A 493 7.59 -10.81 1.43
C PRO A 493 7.92 -12.13 2.14
N THR A 494 7.21 -12.45 3.20
CA THR A 494 7.27 -13.75 3.86
C THR A 494 6.35 -14.78 3.19
N GLY A 495 5.73 -14.39 2.07
CA GLY A 495 5.02 -15.34 1.22
C GLY A 495 6.02 -16.44 0.83
N ILE A 496 5.60 -17.68 0.96
CA ILE A 496 6.31 -18.79 0.31
C ILE A 496 6.38 -18.38 -1.16
N GLU A 497 7.52 -17.83 -1.59
CA GLU A 497 7.82 -17.90 -3.01
C GLU A 497 7.62 -19.38 -3.33
N ASN A 498 6.69 -19.68 -4.24
CA ASN A 498 6.88 -20.87 -5.04
C ASN A 498 8.22 -20.62 -5.71
N ILE A 499 9.30 -21.01 -5.03
CA ILE A 499 10.55 -21.30 -5.68
C ILE A 499 10.08 -22.26 -6.75
N ALA A 500 10.07 -21.77 -8.01
CA ALA A 500 9.88 -22.62 -9.16
C ALA A 500 10.76 -23.81 -8.83
N ALA A 501 10.15 -24.96 -8.63
CA ALA A 501 10.87 -26.12 -8.19
C ALA A 501 11.93 -26.39 -9.25
N ASP A 502 13.13 -25.91 -9.04
CA ASP A 502 14.29 -26.68 -9.44
C ASP A 502 14.00 -28.02 -8.80
N ASN A 503 13.66 -29.00 -9.63
CA ASN A 503 13.27 -30.34 -9.22
C ASN A 503 14.08 -30.70 -7.96
N PRO A 504 13.43 -30.85 -6.78
CA PRO A 504 14.18 -31.09 -5.57
C PRO A 504 15.04 -32.30 -5.84
N LYS A 505 16.36 -32.18 -5.64
CA LYS A 505 17.29 -33.29 -5.87
C LYS A 505 17.00 -34.47 -4.94
N PHE A 506 15.95 -34.40 -4.12
CA PHE A 506 15.49 -35.51 -3.27
C PHE A 506 13.96 -35.54 -3.26
N ASP A 507 13.40 -36.74 -3.25
CA ASP A 507 11.97 -36.99 -3.15
C ASP A 507 11.62 -37.58 -1.78
N PHE A 508 10.42 -37.25 -1.28
CA PHE A 508 9.93 -37.79 0.00
C PHE A 508 8.42 -38.02 -0.04
N SER A 509 7.98 -39.00 0.74
CA SER A 509 6.57 -39.26 1.01
C SER A 509 6.26 -39.12 2.51
N VAL A 510 5.00 -38.89 2.82
CA VAL A 510 4.49 -38.91 4.23
C VAL A 510 3.51 -40.05 4.36
N GLU A 511 3.85 -41.02 5.18
CA GLU A 511 3.06 -42.22 5.45
C GLU A 511 2.62 -42.22 6.93
N GLY A 512 1.40 -41.81 7.18
CA GLY A 512 0.91 -41.60 8.56
C GLY A 512 1.74 -40.53 9.27
N ASN A 513 2.40 -40.86 10.35
CA ASN A 513 3.29 -39.99 11.11
C ASN A 513 4.76 -40.19 10.77
N ASN A 514 5.07 -40.76 9.60
CA ASN A 514 6.45 -40.94 9.16
C ASN A 514 6.74 -40.16 7.88
N ILE A 515 7.91 -39.53 7.82
CA ILE A 515 8.49 -38.97 6.59
C ILE A 515 9.47 -40.01 6.04
N CYS A 516 9.28 -40.42 4.79
CA CYS A 516 10.13 -41.39 4.11
C CYS A 516 10.81 -40.70 2.92
N PHE A 517 12.14 -40.71 2.88
CA PHE A 517 12.93 -40.18 1.77
C PHE A 517 13.25 -41.32 0.76
N ALA A 518 13.07 -41.01 -0.51
CA ALA A 518 13.24 -41.98 -1.60
C ALA A 518 14.70 -42.33 -1.93
N ASP A 519 15.67 -41.49 -1.54
CA ASP A 519 17.09 -41.66 -1.83
C ASP A 519 17.88 -42.26 -0.66
N ASP A 520 18.81 -43.17 -0.97
CA ASP A 520 19.82 -43.70 -0.02
C ASP A 520 20.92 -42.66 0.34
N ASN A 521 20.58 -41.37 0.22
CA ASN A 521 21.52 -40.29 0.51
C ASN A 521 21.78 -40.20 2.02
N LYS A 522 23.01 -40.43 2.45
CA LYS A 522 23.46 -40.34 3.84
C LYS A 522 23.72 -38.91 4.32
N GLU A 523 23.31 -37.91 3.56
CA GLU A 523 23.44 -36.53 4.00
C GLU A 523 22.54 -36.23 5.23
N GLN A 524 23.03 -35.34 6.06
CA GLN A 524 22.26 -34.88 7.21
C GLN A 524 21.00 -34.16 6.75
N LYS A 525 19.86 -34.58 7.27
CA LYS A 525 18.54 -33.99 7.01
C LYS A 525 18.07 -33.23 8.23
N THR A 526 17.60 -32.02 8.05
CA THR A 526 16.91 -31.24 9.09
C THR A 526 15.46 -31.07 8.66
N VAL A 527 14.53 -31.62 9.45
CA VAL A 527 13.08 -31.43 9.27
C VAL A 527 12.58 -30.48 10.34
N ILE A 528 11.94 -29.40 9.91
CA ILE A 528 11.34 -28.41 10.82
C ILE A 528 9.85 -28.33 10.49
N ILE A 529 9.02 -28.48 11.52
CA ILE A 529 7.57 -28.47 11.39
C ILE A 529 7.02 -27.24 12.11
N TYR A 530 6.19 -26.48 11.44
CA TYR A 530 5.53 -25.29 11.95
C TYR A 530 4.00 -25.47 11.92
N ASN A 531 3.30 -24.86 12.86
CA ASN A 531 1.86 -24.67 12.75
C ASN A 531 1.53 -23.57 11.71
N LEU A 532 0.24 -23.36 11.43
CA LEU A 532 -0.19 -22.33 10.48
C LEU A 532 0.09 -20.88 10.96
N GLN A 533 0.37 -20.70 12.26
CA GLN A 533 0.76 -19.43 12.86
C GLN A 533 2.27 -19.16 12.76
N GLY A 534 3.04 -20.09 12.13
CA GLY A 534 4.49 -19.98 11.98
C GLY A 534 5.29 -20.37 13.23
N GLN A 535 4.65 -20.89 14.27
CA GLN A 535 5.34 -21.38 15.46
C GLN A 535 5.93 -22.76 15.18
N MET A 536 7.19 -22.95 15.53
CA MET A 536 7.86 -24.24 15.39
C MET A 536 7.26 -25.26 16.37
N ILE A 537 6.74 -26.37 15.83
CA ILE A 537 6.20 -27.49 16.61
C ILE A 537 7.31 -28.48 16.93
N GLU A 538 8.11 -28.85 15.93
CA GLU A 538 9.14 -29.88 16.05
C GLU A 538 10.32 -29.58 15.13
N ARG A 539 11.52 -29.96 15.56
CA ARG A 539 12.74 -29.93 14.76
C ARG A 539 13.53 -31.23 14.96
N ILE A 540 13.76 -31.94 13.87
CA ILE A 540 14.49 -33.21 13.87
C ILE A 540 15.72 -33.07 12.99
N VAL A 541 16.88 -33.50 13.46
CA VAL A 541 18.13 -33.58 12.70
C VAL A 541 18.57 -35.03 12.68
N THR A 542 18.67 -35.61 11.50
CA THR A 542 18.98 -37.06 11.35
C THR A 542 19.67 -37.37 10.03
N HIS A 543 20.24 -38.55 9.93
CA HIS A 543 20.76 -39.16 8.69
C HIS A 543 19.83 -40.28 8.18
N ASP A 544 18.79 -40.61 8.91
CA ASP A 544 17.88 -41.69 8.57
C ASP A 544 16.93 -41.29 7.42
N ASN A 545 16.57 -42.29 6.61
CA ASN A 545 15.65 -42.13 5.50
C ASN A 545 14.16 -42.30 5.93
N LYS A 546 13.91 -42.70 7.18
CA LYS A 546 12.56 -42.76 7.76
C LYS A 546 12.54 -42.07 9.11
N ILE A 547 11.72 -41.02 9.22
CA ILE A 547 11.65 -40.14 10.40
C ILE A 547 10.24 -40.20 10.96
N GLY A 548 10.09 -40.64 12.20
CA GLY A 548 8.84 -40.55 12.95
C GLY A 548 8.62 -39.13 13.46
N ILE A 549 7.42 -38.57 13.25
CA ILE A 549 7.01 -37.25 13.72
C ILE A 549 5.87 -37.41 14.76
N ASN A 550 5.97 -36.65 15.85
CA ASN A 550 4.95 -36.65 16.87
C ASN A 550 4.11 -35.36 16.85
N VAL A 551 3.38 -35.19 15.75
CA VAL A 551 2.53 -34.01 15.55
C VAL A 551 1.06 -34.44 15.55
N PRO A 552 0.18 -33.82 16.35
CA PRO A 552 -1.25 -34.12 16.33
C PRO A 552 -1.87 -33.83 14.97
N ARG A 553 -3.02 -34.44 14.69
CA ARG A 553 -3.74 -34.26 13.42
C ARG A 553 -4.06 -32.80 13.18
N GLN A 554 -3.31 -32.16 12.30
CA GLN A 554 -3.47 -30.76 11.91
C GLN A 554 -2.75 -30.47 10.60
N VAL A 555 -3.04 -29.34 10.00
CA VAL A 555 -2.27 -28.83 8.85
C VAL A 555 -0.99 -28.19 9.37
N VAL A 556 0.15 -28.59 8.80
CA VAL A 556 1.47 -28.09 9.16
C VAL A 556 2.23 -27.59 7.93
N VAL A 557 3.19 -26.71 8.16
CA VAL A 557 4.21 -26.34 7.16
C VAL A 557 5.49 -27.07 7.54
N MET A 558 5.95 -27.96 6.66
CA MET A 558 7.16 -28.74 6.88
C MET A 558 8.29 -28.18 5.99
N LYS A 559 9.41 -27.84 6.59
CA LYS A 559 10.64 -27.43 5.93
C LYS A 559 11.68 -28.53 6.08
N ILE A 560 12.19 -29.04 4.97
CA ILE A 560 13.23 -30.07 4.93
C ILE A 560 14.48 -29.45 4.33
N ILE A 561 15.62 -29.62 4.99
CA ILE A 561 16.94 -29.16 4.55
C ILE A 561 17.83 -30.40 4.41
N CYS A 562 18.40 -30.60 3.23
CA CYS A 562 19.31 -31.69 2.94
C CYS A 562 20.53 -31.14 2.15
N GLY A 563 21.67 -30.99 2.83
CA GLY A 563 22.84 -30.29 2.28
C GLY A 563 22.47 -28.82 1.94
N SER A 564 22.69 -28.42 0.69
CA SER A 564 22.34 -27.11 0.15
C SER A 564 20.87 -27.02 -0.34
N ASN A 565 20.15 -28.15 -0.38
CA ASN A 565 18.79 -28.20 -0.89
C ASN A 565 17.77 -27.94 0.24
N VAL A 566 16.78 -27.11 -0.04
CA VAL A 566 15.70 -26.78 0.92
C VAL A 566 14.36 -27.01 0.23
N LEU A 567 13.49 -27.78 0.86
CA LEU A 567 12.13 -28.01 0.40
C LEU A 567 11.15 -27.58 1.48
N THR A 568 10.10 -26.85 1.13
CA THR A 568 9.02 -26.48 2.05
C THR A 568 7.70 -26.97 1.48
N LYS A 569 6.93 -27.72 2.28
CA LYS A 569 5.65 -28.27 1.84
C LYS A 569 4.59 -28.14 2.95
N LYS A 570 3.38 -27.80 2.56
CA LYS A 570 2.21 -27.80 3.46
C LYS A 570 1.56 -29.17 3.42
N LEU A 571 1.33 -29.78 4.57
CA LEU A 571 0.85 -31.15 4.72
C LEU A 571 -0.25 -31.22 5.77
N LEU A 572 -1.20 -32.13 5.55
CA LEU A 572 -2.16 -32.55 6.59
C LEU A 572 -1.60 -33.78 7.27
N MET A 573 -1.22 -33.64 8.54
CA MET A 573 -0.85 -34.79 9.38
C MET A 573 -2.10 -35.59 9.72
N LYS A 574 -2.04 -36.90 9.56
CA LYS A 574 -3.21 -37.80 9.75
C LYS A 574 -3.28 -38.38 11.15
#